data_71fbdccd029b45d18de1dadd1a151f2d
#
_entry.id   71fbdccd029b45d18de1dadd1a151f2d
#
_cell.length_a   1.000
_cell.length_b   1.000
_cell.length_c   1.000
_cell.angle_alpha   90.00
_cell.angle_beta   90.00
_cell.angle_gamma   90.00
#
_symmetry.space_group_name_H-M   'P 1'
#
loop_
_entity.id
_entity.type
_entity.pdbx_description
1 polymer ?
#
loop_
_entity_poly.entity_id
_entity_poly.type
_entity_poly.pdbx_seq_one_letter_code
_entity_poly.pdbx_strand_id
1 'polypeptide(L)'
;HAFLLSTRSLVTRLLVARTLVNWIRRSGHEDAYRLSGVRERLVGGVAVREWGDPTEPAVLLWPGLGSTSAYFAAIARTISGRAVAVDPPGFGQSAPPDGYTFEGLAHLAGGVVEGCNCWAVVGHSLGANLVVGVAGEPPATLRAAVLLDGGYMDAEALAEVGMPVTAGRYGLTAWMQTNTPRFADWDAATSEMRKMIGGGPTDVLETYLREVFDEVDGEVRQAAPVDRMADLVLAAMDQDVLARAARIRVPTLLLASGQPAEGRITRERAWRRFAEASPLIELQVMDAWGHNAILQDPEGSARLIADWLGQHQRFRSSL
;
A
#
# COMPACT_ATOMS: atom_id res chain seq x y z
N HIS A 1 -20.68 13.90 -33.61
CA HIS A 1 -20.46 13.66 -32.16
C HIS A 1 -20.36 12.17 -31.79
N ALA A 2 -21.01 11.26 -32.53
CA ALA A 2 -20.96 9.81 -32.26
C ALA A 2 -19.62 9.14 -32.63
N PHE A 3 -18.84 9.72 -33.57
CA PHE A 3 -17.58 9.16 -34.03
C PHE A 3 -16.40 9.40 -33.07
N LEU A 4 -16.45 10.44 -32.24
CA LEU A 4 -15.38 10.77 -31.26
C LEU A 4 -15.47 9.94 -29.99
N LEU A 5 -16.62 9.40 -29.63
CA LEU A 5 -16.80 8.52 -28.46
C LEU A 5 -16.27 7.08 -28.72
N SER A 6 -16.30 6.63 -29.96
CA SER A 6 -15.82 5.29 -30.40
C SER A 6 -14.29 5.21 -30.39
N THR A 7 -13.59 6.28 -30.76
CA THR A 7 -12.13 6.29 -30.84
C THR A 7 -11.43 6.33 -29.47
N ARG A 8 -12.00 7.03 -28.48
CA ARG A 8 -11.48 7.01 -27.11
C ARG A 8 -11.57 5.62 -26.46
N SER A 9 -12.67 4.90 -26.68
CA SER A 9 -12.84 3.53 -26.20
C SER A 9 -11.84 2.55 -26.84
N LEU A 10 -11.51 2.72 -28.12
CA LEU A 10 -10.53 1.86 -28.81
C LEU A 10 -9.09 2.12 -28.37
N VAL A 11 -8.71 3.38 -28.18
CA VAL A 11 -7.37 3.78 -27.70
C VAL A 11 -7.15 3.29 -26.27
N THR A 12 -8.15 3.40 -25.39
CA THR A 12 -8.09 2.88 -24.01
C THR A 12 -7.97 1.35 -24.00
N ARG A 13 -8.72 0.64 -24.86
CA ARG A 13 -8.63 -0.82 -25.00
C ARG A 13 -7.28 -1.27 -25.58
N LEU A 14 -6.71 -0.51 -26.53
CA LEU A 14 -5.39 -0.80 -27.13
C LEU A 14 -4.22 -0.50 -26.15
N LEU A 15 -4.36 0.53 -25.29
CA LEU A 15 -3.39 0.81 -24.21
C LEU A 15 -3.40 -0.29 -23.16
N VAL A 16 -4.59 -0.72 -22.70
CA VAL A 16 -4.74 -1.83 -21.75
C VAL A 16 -4.19 -3.14 -22.35
N ALA A 17 -4.48 -3.42 -23.62
CA ALA A 17 -3.95 -4.61 -24.29
C ALA A 17 -2.40 -4.56 -24.47
N ARG A 18 -1.83 -3.38 -24.75
CA ARG A 18 -0.36 -3.22 -24.85
C ARG A 18 0.32 -3.36 -23.49
N THR A 19 -0.28 -2.85 -22.42
CA THR A 19 0.22 -2.99 -21.05
C THR A 19 0.20 -4.47 -20.62
N LEU A 20 -0.90 -5.17 -20.90
CA LEU A 20 -1.03 -6.61 -20.64
C LEU A 20 -0.01 -7.45 -21.44
N VAL A 21 0.20 -7.16 -22.72
CA VAL A 21 1.18 -7.87 -23.59
C VAL A 21 2.63 -7.58 -23.15
N ASN A 22 2.93 -6.37 -22.69
CA ASN A 22 4.26 -6.05 -22.19
C ASN A 22 4.53 -6.71 -20.82
N TRP A 23 3.51 -6.87 -19.98
CA TRP A 23 3.62 -7.63 -18.74
C TRP A 23 3.87 -9.12 -19.00
N ILE A 24 3.11 -9.75 -19.92
CA ILE A 24 3.30 -11.15 -20.34
C ILE A 24 4.73 -11.39 -20.88
N ARG A 25 5.35 -10.40 -21.51
CA ARG A 25 6.73 -10.50 -21.99
C ARG A 25 7.79 -10.28 -20.92
N ARG A 26 7.49 -9.50 -19.86
CA ARG A 26 8.41 -9.22 -18.74
C ARG A 26 8.46 -10.33 -17.70
N SER A 27 7.34 -11.01 -17.49
CA SER A 27 7.21 -12.07 -16.50
C SER A 27 7.51 -13.44 -17.11
N GLY A 28 8.74 -13.77 -17.47
CA GLY A 28 9.12 -15.17 -17.79
C GLY A 28 8.73 -16.21 -16.68
N HIS A 29 7.79 -15.86 -15.80
CA HIS A 29 7.27 -16.59 -14.67
C HIS A 29 5.80 -17.04 -14.81
N GLU A 30 5.22 -17.04 -16.04
CA GLU A 30 3.82 -17.46 -16.22
C GLU A 30 3.47 -18.81 -15.56
N ASP A 31 4.41 -19.75 -15.55
CA ASP A 31 4.17 -21.09 -14.99
C ASP A 31 4.27 -21.13 -13.45
N ALA A 32 5.12 -20.33 -12.83
CA ALA A 32 5.27 -20.31 -11.37
C ALA A 32 4.03 -19.68 -10.67
N TYR A 33 3.43 -18.64 -11.24
CA TYR A 33 2.23 -17.99 -10.71
C TYR A 33 0.94 -18.79 -10.92
N ARG A 34 0.76 -19.45 -12.07
CA ARG A 34 -0.40 -20.33 -12.34
C ARG A 34 -0.47 -21.54 -11.41
N LEU A 35 0.68 -22.09 -11.00
CA LEU A 35 0.77 -23.19 -10.03
C LEU A 35 0.48 -22.75 -8.59
N SER A 36 0.48 -21.43 -8.29
CA SER A 36 0.36 -20.90 -6.94
C SER A 36 -1.07 -20.59 -6.48
N GLY A 37 -2.09 -20.68 -7.36
CA GLY A 37 -3.49 -20.34 -7.05
C GLY A 37 -3.71 -18.83 -6.83
N VAL A 38 -2.85 -17.97 -7.40
CA VAL A 38 -3.00 -16.51 -7.43
C VAL A 38 -3.85 -16.12 -8.63
N ARG A 39 -4.79 -15.20 -8.43
CA ARG A 39 -5.63 -14.63 -9.50
C ARG A 39 -5.37 -13.13 -9.62
N GLU A 40 -5.44 -12.61 -10.84
CA GLU A 40 -5.30 -11.19 -11.13
C GLU A 40 -6.52 -10.68 -11.90
N ARG A 41 -7.02 -9.51 -11.55
CA ARG A 41 -8.13 -8.85 -12.25
C ARG A 41 -8.15 -7.34 -11.98
N LEU A 42 -9.01 -6.62 -12.68
CA LEU A 42 -9.27 -5.20 -12.44
C LEU A 42 -10.59 -5.01 -11.68
N VAL A 43 -10.58 -4.13 -10.69
CA VAL A 43 -11.75 -3.70 -9.92
C VAL A 43 -11.81 -2.17 -9.94
N GLY A 44 -12.78 -1.60 -10.63
CA GLY A 44 -12.87 -0.14 -10.77
C GLY A 44 -11.63 0.51 -11.41
N GLY A 45 -10.89 -0.21 -12.26
CA GLY A 45 -9.62 0.26 -12.87
C GLY A 45 -8.37 0.01 -12.02
N VAL A 46 -8.52 -0.51 -10.80
CA VAL A 46 -7.42 -0.92 -9.92
C VAL A 46 -7.08 -2.37 -10.16
N ALA A 47 -5.83 -2.67 -10.43
CA ALA A 47 -5.34 -4.04 -10.54
C ALA A 47 -5.24 -4.66 -9.14
N VAL A 48 -5.75 -5.86 -9.00
CA VAL A 48 -5.74 -6.63 -7.76
C VAL A 48 -5.17 -8.02 -7.99
N ARG A 49 -4.41 -8.48 -7.00
CA ARG A 49 -3.87 -9.84 -6.91
C ARG A 49 -4.55 -10.54 -5.74
N GLU A 50 -5.12 -11.72 -5.98
CA GLU A 50 -5.96 -12.42 -5.00
C GLU A 50 -5.39 -13.80 -4.65
N TRP A 51 -5.45 -14.15 -3.36
CA TRP A 51 -5.14 -15.46 -2.80
C TRP A 51 -6.36 -16.02 -2.07
N GLY A 52 -6.52 -17.32 -2.08
CA GLY A 52 -7.60 -18.02 -1.38
C GLY A 52 -8.88 -18.22 -2.20
N ASP A 53 -9.96 -18.63 -1.54
CA ASP A 53 -11.25 -18.92 -2.18
C ASP A 53 -11.98 -17.62 -2.55
N PRO A 54 -12.37 -17.40 -3.83
CA PRO A 54 -13.04 -16.20 -4.27
C PRO A 54 -14.43 -15.99 -3.67
N THR A 55 -15.05 -17.03 -3.11
CA THR A 55 -16.37 -16.97 -2.50
C THR A 55 -16.34 -16.46 -1.06
N GLU A 56 -15.19 -16.53 -0.40
CA GLU A 56 -15.02 -16.06 0.97
C GLU A 56 -14.84 -14.53 1.04
N PRO A 57 -15.24 -13.88 2.15
CA PRO A 57 -14.93 -12.49 2.41
C PRO A 57 -13.40 -12.29 2.51
N ALA A 58 -12.90 -11.21 1.92
CA ALA A 58 -11.46 -10.95 1.83
C ALA A 58 -10.95 -9.96 2.87
N VAL A 59 -9.62 -9.98 3.07
CA VAL A 59 -8.86 -8.85 3.64
C VAL A 59 -8.19 -8.08 2.49
N LEU A 60 -8.47 -6.79 2.37
CA LEU A 60 -7.81 -5.90 1.42
C LEU A 60 -6.46 -5.46 1.96
N LEU A 61 -5.43 -5.48 1.10
CA LEU A 61 -4.05 -5.12 1.43
C LEU A 61 -3.61 -3.96 0.52
N TRP A 62 -3.39 -2.78 1.11
CA TRP A 62 -3.04 -1.56 0.38
C TRP A 62 -1.61 -1.12 0.68
N PRO A 63 -0.66 -1.20 -0.27
CA PRO A 63 0.75 -0.90 -0.05
C PRO A 63 1.03 0.61 0.03
N GLY A 64 2.26 0.93 0.43
CA GLY A 64 2.77 2.29 0.51
C GLY A 64 3.19 2.89 -0.83
N LEU A 65 3.81 4.07 -0.74
CA LEU A 65 4.27 4.85 -1.88
C LEU A 65 5.28 4.07 -2.74
N GLY A 66 5.09 4.13 -4.06
CA GLY A 66 5.99 3.51 -5.03
C GLY A 66 6.00 1.98 -5.04
N SER A 67 5.11 1.36 -4.26
CA SER A 67 4.99 -0.08 -4.12
C SER A 67 3.77 -0.63 -4.88
N THR A 68 3.67 -1.95 -4.96
CA THR A 68 2.61 -2.71 -5.65
C THR A 68 2.05 -3.79 -4.71
N SER A 69 1.09 -4.57 -5.21
CA SER A 69 0.56 -5.77 -4.54
C SER A 69 1.64 -6.75 -4.07
N ALA A 70 2.83 -6.72 -4.70
CA ALA A 70 3.98 -7.55 -4.33
C ALA A 70 4.45 -7.34 -2.90
N TYR A 71 4.26 -6.14 -2.31
CA TYR A 71 4.65 -5.86 -0.93
C TYR A 71 4.03 -6.83 0.07
N PHE A 72 2.80 -7.26 -0.19
CA PHE A 72 2.06 -8.15 0.68
C PHE A 72 2.11 -9.63 0.29
N ALA A 73 2.76 -9.98 -0.83
CA ALA A 73 2.74 -11.34 -1.37
C ALA A 73 3.23 -12.40 -0.37
N ALA A 74 4.26 -12.08 0.43
CA ALA A 74 4.82 -12.99 1.42
C ALA A 74 3.84 -13.34 2.55
N ILE A 75 2.92 -12.43 2.89
CA ILE A 75 2.02 -12.58 4.04
C ILE A 75 0.56 -12.84 3.67
N ALA A 76 0.18 -12.60 2.41
CA ALA A 76 -1.22 -12.65 1.97
C ALA A 76 -1.92 -13.97 2.31
N ARG A 77 -1.21 -15.11 2.20
CA ARG A 77 -1.77 -16.44 2.50
C ARG A 77 -1.96 -16.70 4.00
N THR A 78 -1.21 -15.98 4.85
CA THR A 78 -1.21 -16.18 6.31
C THR A 78 -2.24 -15.30 7.00
N ILE A 79 -2.56 -14.12 6.43
CA ILE A 79 -3.44 -13.13 7.07
C ILE A 79 -4.89 -13.62 7.20
N SER A 80 -5.41 -14.32 6.20
CA SER A 80 -6.80 -14.82 6.23
C SER A 80 -7.02 -15.89 5.16
N GLY A 81 -8.23 -16.48 5.14
CA GLY A 81 -8.65 -17.42 4.11
C GLY A 81 -8.63 -16.83 2.70
N ARG A 82 -8.95 -15.53 2.53
CA ARG A 82 -8.82 -14.79 1.27
C ARG A 82 -8.21 -13.43 1.50
N ALA A 83 -7.15 -13.12 0.75
CA ALA A 83 -6.51 -11.81 0.71
C ALA A 83 -6.55 -11.22 -0.71
N VAL A 84 -6.66 -9.90 -0.78
CA VAL A 84 -6.65 -9.12 -2.03
C VAL A 84 -5.66 -7.99 -1.88
N ALA A 85 -4.54 -8.01 -2.59
CA ALA A 85 -3.57 -6.92 -2.60
C ALA A 85 -3.73 -6.07 -3.87
N VAL A 86 -3.57 -4.77 -3.75
CA VAL A 86 -3.74 -3.83 -4.87
C VAL A 86 -2.42 -3.31 -5.40
N ASP A 87 -2.40 -3.03 -6.69
CA ASP A 87 -1.48 -2.06 -7.25
C ASP A 87 -2.14 -0.68 -7.12
N PRO A 88 -1.57 0.28 -6.38
CA PRO A 88 -2.19 1.60 -6.22
C PRO A 88 -2.38 2.31 -7.56
N PRO A 89 -3.36 3.23 -7.69
CA PRO A 89 -3.62 3.97 -8.93
C PRO A 89 -2.37 4.63 -9.50
N GLY A 90 -2.03 4.30 -10.75
CA GLY A 90 -0.85 4.79 -11.44
C GLY A 90 0.45 4.02 -11.17
N PHE A 91 0.38 2.93 -10.41
CA PHE A 91 1.51 2.03 -10.12
C PHE A 91 1.19 0.60 -10.56
N GLY A 92 2.22 -0.21 -10.80
CA GLY A 92 2.07 -1.58 -11.27
C GLY A 92 1.18 -1.67 -12.51
N GLN A 93 0.12 -2.46 -12.42
CA GLN A 93 -0.85 -2.69 -13.49
C GLN A 93 -2.06 -1.73 -13.45
N SER A 94 -2.17 -0.87 -12.42
CA SER A 94 -3.27 0.08 -12.29
C SER A 94 -3.08 1.31 -13.16
N ALA A 95 -4.16 1.71 -13.86
CA ALA A 95 -4.15 2.96 -14.59
C ALA A 95 -4.03 4.17 -13.64
N PRO A 96 -3.35 5.26 -14.03
CA PRO A 96 -3.40 6.50 -13.28
C PRO A 96 -4.82 7.08 -13.30
N PRO A 97 -5.27 7.72 -12.22
CA PRO A 97 -6.52 8.48 -12.22
C PRO A 97 -6.35 9.79 -13.01
N ASP A 98 -7.47 10.45 -13.34
CA ASP A 98 -7.45 11.76 -14.01
C ASP A 98 -6.81 12.87 -13.13
N GLY A 99 -6.75 12.66 -11.81
CA GLY A 99 -6.09 13.50 -10.82
C GLY A 99 -6.03 12.81 -9.47
N TYR A 100 -5.05 13.20 -8.66
CA TYR A 100 -4.89 12.68 -7.29
C TYR A 100 -5.52 13.66 -6.31
N THR A 101 -6.62 13.25 -5.66
CA THR A 101 -7.19 13.89 -4.48
C THR A 101 -7.39 12.84 -3.40
N PHE A 102 -7.34 13.24 -2.14
CA PHE A 102 -7.53 12.28 -1.04
C PHE A 102 -8.90 11.62 -1.11
N GLU A 103 -9.96 12.42 -1.30
CA GLU A 103 -11.34 11.95 -1.38
C GLU A 103 -11.54 10.99 -2.56
N GLY A 104 -10.99 11.31 -3.73
CA GLY A 104 -11.05 10.45 -4.91
C GLY A 104 -10.35 9.11 -4.69
N LEU A 105 -9.18 9.11 -4.06
CA LEU A 105 -8.43 7.91 -3.73
C LEU A 105 -9.13 7.08 -2.64
N ALA A 106 -9.67 7.72 -1.59
CA ALA A 106 -10.41 7.02 -0.53
C ALA A 106 -11.72 6.41 -1.06
N HIS A 107 -12.44 7.13 -1.93
CA HIS A 107 -13.63 6.62 -2.61
C HIS A 107 -13.31 5.41 -3.49
N LEU A 108 -12.24 5.49 -4.27
CA LEU A 108 -11.77 4.38 -5.11
C LEU A 108 -11.38 3.17 -4.26
N ALA A 109 -10.68 3.38 -3.13
CA ALA A 109 -10.33 2.31 -2.20
C ALA A 109 -11.58 1.66 -1.58
N GLY A 110 -12.59 2.46 -1.20
CA GLY A 110 -13.91 1.99 -0.77
C GLY A 110 -14.60 1.12 -1.81
N GLY A 111 -14.56 1.54 -3.09
CA GLY A 111 -15.09 0.76 -4.21
C GLY A 111 -14.38 -0.59 -4.41
N VAL A 112 -13.06 -0.66 -4.16
CA VAL A 112 -12.32 -1.94 -4.18
C VAL A 112 -12.73 -2.82 -3.00
N VAL A 113 -12.93 -2.25 -1.80
CA VAL A 113 -13.46 -2.99 -0.63
C VAL A 113 -14.79 -3.65 -0.96
N GLU A 114 -15.73 -2.91 -1.55
CA GLU A 114 -17.04 -3.44 -1.96
C GLU A 114 -16.93 -4.45 -3.10
N GLY A 115 -16.22 -4.12 -4.17
CA GLY A 115 -16.07 -4.96 -5.36
C GLY A 115 -15.34 -6.28 -5.12
N CYS A 116 -14.57 -6.36 -4.03
CA CYS A 116 -13.90 -7.57 -3.57
C CYS A 116 -14.59 -8.25 -2.38
N ASN A 117 -15.70 -7.73 -1.87
CA ASN A 117 -16.37 -8.20 -0.66
C ASN A 117 -15.39 -8.30 0.53
N CYS A 118 -14.63 -7.22 0.76
CA CYS A 118 -13.66 -7.21 1.85
C CYS A 118 -14.34 -6.86 3.18
N TRP A 119 -14.03 -7.63 4.22
CA TRP A 119 -14.51 -7.38 5.58
C TRP A 119 -13.49 -6.62 6.44
N ALA A 120 -12.22 -6.62 6.04
CA ALA A 120 -11.16 -5.89 6.69
C ALA A 120 -10.20 -5.27 5.66
N VAL A 121 -9.48 -4.25 6.07
CA VAL A 121 -8.48 -3.58 5.25
C VAL A 121 -7.18 -3.37 6.05
N VAL A 122 -6.05 -3.62 5.40
CA VAL A 122 -4.70 -3.38 5.94
C VAL A 122 -4.00 -2.39 5.01
N GLY A 123 -3.55 -1.25 5.54
CA GLY A 123 -2.78 -0.27 4.79
C GLY A 123 -1.38 -0.09 5.35
N HIS A 124 -0.39 0.03 4.48
CA HIS A 124 1.00 0.32 4.87
C HIS A 124 1.38 1.73 4.46
N SER A 125 2.07 2.47 5.35
CA SER A 125 2.63 3.78 5.03
C SER A 125 1.58 4.73 4.44
N LEU A 126 1.79 5.26 3.23
CA LEU A 126 0.81 6.09 2.52
C LEU A 126 -0.53 5.37 2.27
N GLY A 127 -0.50 4.04 2.06
CA GLY A 127 -1.71 3.24 1.97
C GLY A 127 -2.54 3.26 3.25
N ALA A 128 -1.90 3.39 4.41
CA ALA A 128 -2.60 3.56 5.68
C ALA A 128 -3.37 4.89 5.75
N ASN A 129 -2.87 5.98 5.14
CA ASN A 129 -3.62 7.23 5.06
C ASN A 129 -4.95 7.04 4.31
N LEU A 130 -4.96 6.28 3.22
CA LEU A 130 -6.18 5.97 2.46
C LEU A 130 -7.12 5.07 3.28
N VAL A 131 -6.56 4.09 3.99
CA VAL A 131 -7.33 3.21 4.90
C VAL A 131 -8.02 4.00 5.99
N VAL A 132 -7.39 5.06 6.55
CA VAL A 132 -8.05 5.98 7.49
C VAL A 132 -9.29 6.63 6.86
N GLY A 133 -9.20 7.06 5.59
CA GLY A 133 -10.35 7.60 4.85
C GLY A 133 -11.48 6.59 4.71
N VAL A 134 -11.16 5.37 4.29
CA VAL A 134 -12.14 4.27 4.15
C VAL A 134 -12.75 3.88 5.51
N ALA A 135 -11.95 3.85 6.58
CA ALA A 135 -12.43 3.57 7.94
C ALA A 135 -13.33 4.68 8.51
N GLY A 136 -13.17 5.92 8.02
CA GLY A 136 -14.02 7.07 8.37
C GLY A 136 -15.39 7.05 7.70
N GLU A 137 -15.50 6.49 6.51
CA GLU A 137 -16.74 6.30 5.73
C GLU A 137 -16.81 4.84 5.22
N PRO A 138 -16.94 3.87 6.15
CA PRO A 138 -16.75 2.47 5.81
C PRO A 138 -17.88 1.92 4.93
N PRO A 139 -17.56 1.20 3.85
CA PRO A 139 -18.53 0.37 3.15
C PRO A 139 -19.22 -0.63 4.09
N ALA A 140 -20.44 -1.04 3.75
CA ALA A 140 -21.27 -1.89 4.61
C ALA A 140 -20.64 -3.26 4.96
N THR A 141 -19.69 -3.72 4.18
CA THR A 141 -18.94 -4.97 4.43
C THR A 141 -17.79 -4.80 5.41
N LEU A 142 -17.21 -3.59 5.54
CA LEU A 142 -16.02 -3.34 6.33
C LEU A 142 -16.31 -3.43 7.85
N ARG A 143 -15.47 -4.14 8.59
CA ARG A 143 -15.59 -4.40 10.02
C ARG A 143 -14.36 -4.02 10.83
N ALA A 144 -13.17 -4.00 10.20
CA ALA A 144 -11.90 -3.74 10.88
C ALA A 144 -10.88 -3.12 9.93
N ALA A 145 -9.95 -2.35 10.48
CA ALA A 145 -8.83 -1.76 9.75
C ALA A 145 -7.51 -1.98 10.51
N VAL A 146 -6.42 -2.13 9.75
CA VAL A 146 -5.06 -2.17 10.31
C VAL A 146 -4.18 -1.16 9.57
N LEU A 147 -3.50 -0.32 10.31
CA LEU A 147 -2.58 0.70 9.83
C LEU A 147 -1.15 0.25 10.18
N LEU A 148 -0.36 -0.07 9.16
CA LEU A 148 1.04 -0.45 9.32
C LEU A 148 1.91 0.77 9.09
N ASP A 149 2.43 1.31 10.17
CA ASP A 149 3.36 2.44 10.21
C ASP A 149 2.99 3.58 9.25
N GLY A 150 1.74 4.03 9.34
CA GLY A 150 1.19 5.11 8.50
C GLY A 150 -0.16 5.61 8.99
N GLY A 151 -0.69 6.63 8.30
CA GLY A 151 -1.98 7.23 8.61
C GLY A 151 -1.93 8.31 9.70
N TYR A 152 -0.86 8.41 10.47
CA TYR A 152 -0.73 9.26 11.65
C TYR A 152 0.19 10.48 11.48
N MET A 153 1.02 10.53 10.43
CA MET A 153 1.91 11.66 10.16
C MET A 153 1.20 12.72 9.33
N ASP A 154 1.29 13.97 9.76
CA ASP A 154 0.94 15.14 8.96
C ASP A 154 2.15 15.65 8.14
N ALA A 155 1.93 16.68 7.32
CA ALA A 155 2.97 17.25 6.46
C ALA A 155 4.14 17.86 7.26
N GLU A 156 3.86 18.43 8.44
CA GLU A 156 4.90 19.03 9.31
C GLU A 156 5.76 17.93 9.93
N ALA A 157 5.13 16.89 10.49
CA ALA A 157 5.83 15.75 11.06
C ALA A 157 6.67 14.99 10.01
N LEU A 158 6.19 14.87 8.76
CA LEU A 158 6.99 14.31 7.67
C LEU A 158 8.18 15.18 7.33
N ALA A 159 8.03 16.51 7.33
CA ALA A 159 9.14 17.43 7.09
C ALA A 159 10.20 17.35 8.21
N GLU A 160 9.80 17.21 9.48
CA GLU A 160 10.71 17.01 10.62
C GLU A 160 11.55 15.71 10.49
N VAL A 161 11.01 14.67 9.86
CA VAL A 161 11.73 13.41 9.60
C VAL A 161 12.40 13.34 8.23
N GLY A 162 12.49 14.47 7.52
CA GLY A 162 13.29 14.64 6.31
C GLY A 162 12.55 14.54 4.99
N MET A 163 11.22 14.38 4.95
CA MET A 163 10.44 14.42 3.71
C MET A 163 9.81 15.82 3.52
N PRO A 164 10.28 16.65 2.57
CA PRO A 164 9.89 18.06 2.46
C PRO A 164 8.52 18.25 1.76
N VAL A 165 7.45 17.70 2.31
CA VAL A 165 6.09 17.80 1.76
C VAL A 165 5.65 19.27 1.66
N THR A 166 6.04 20.09 2.63
CA THR A 166 5.73 21.53 2.68
C THR A 166 6.40 22.36 1.58
N ALA A 167 7.41 21.79 0.89
CA ALA A 167 8.05 22.44 -0.27
C ALA A 167 7.21 22.37 -1.56
N GLY A 168 6.02 21.80 -1.48
CA GLY A 168 5.10 21.61 -2.60
C GLY A 168 5.60 20.61 -3.66
N ARG A 169 4.84 20.49 -4.76
CA ARG A 169 5.09 19.49 -5.80
C ARG A 169 6.51 19.54 -6.37
N TYR A 170 6.99 20.74 -6.70
CA TYR A 170 8.33 20.90 -7.30
C TYR A 170 9.45 20.48 -6.35
N GLY A 171 9.43 20.97 -5.10
CA GLY A 171 10.44 20.64 -4.09
C GLY A 171 10.42 19.16 -3.73
N LEU A 172 9.22 18.58 -3.57
CA LEU A 172 9.07 17.16 -3.26
C LEU A 172 9.56 16.27 -4.41
N THR A 173 9.22 16.60 -5.68
CA THR A 173 9.71 15.86 -6.85
C THR A 173 11.24 15.91 -6.95
N ALA A 174 11.85 17.09 -6.78
CA ALA A 174 13.30 17.23 -6.81
C ALA A 174 14.00 16.42 -5.70
N TRP A 175 13.42 16.45 -4.50
CA TRP A 175 13.89 15.63 -3.37
C TRP A 175 13.79 14.14 -3.67
N MET A 176 12.66 13.66 -4.19
CA MET A 176 12.46 12.25 -4.57
C MET A 176 13.45 11.81 -5.66
N GLN A 177 13.68 12.64 -6.68
CA GLN A 177 14.67 12.34 -7.74
C GLN A 177 16.08 12.10 -7.18
N THR A 178 16.44 12.82 -6.12
CA THR A 178 17.74 12.69 -5.47
C THR A 178 17.81 11.52 -4.49
N ASN A 179 16.70 11.23 -3.80
CA ASN A 179 16.67 10.27 -2.69
C ASN A 179 16.06 8.90 -3.05
N THR A 180 15.48 8.74 -4.26
CA THR A 180 15.02 7.42 -4.72
C THR A 180 16.22 6.52 -4.98
N PRO A 181 16.25 5.30 -4.40
CA PRO A 181 17.40 4.41 -4.52
C PRO A 181 17.72 4.03 -5.97
N ARG A 182 19.03 3.97 -6.27
CA ARG A 182 19.60 3.46 -7.52
C ARG A 182 20.74 2.52 -7.17
N PHE A 183 20.81 1.40 -7.86
CA PHE A 183 21.81 0.37 -7.57
C PHE A 183 22.54 -0.03 -8.85
N ALA A 184 23.79 -0.46 -8.71
CA ALA A 184 24.64 -0.86 -9.84
C ALA A 184 24.10 -2.14 -10.54
N ASP A 185 23.50 -3.04 -9.76
CA ASP A 185 22.94 -4.32 -10.22
C ASP A 185 21.95 -4.86 -9.18
N TRP A 186 21.37 -6.02 -9.45
CA TRP A 186 20.37 -6.66 -8.57
C TRP A 186 20.96 -7.19 -7.26
N ASP A 187 22.22 -7.60 -7.23
CA ASP A 187 22.88 -8.06 -6.00
C ASP A 187 23.12 -6.87 -5.06
N ALA A 188 23.56 -5.73 -5.60
CA ALA A 188 23.65 -4.47 -4.89
C ALA A 188 22.27 -4.02 -4.39
N ALA A 189 21.22 -4.07 -5.22
CA ALA A 189 19.86 -3.72 -4.84
C ALA A 189 19.39 -4.56 -3.63
N THR A 190 19.54 -5.87 -3.68
CA THR A 190 19.15 -6.78 -2.60
C THR A 190 19.95 -6.51 -1.32
N SER A 191 21.28 -6.39 -1.43
CA SER A 191 22.18 -6.17 -0.30
C SER A 191 21.93 -4.85 0.41
N GLU A 192 21.80 -3.76 -0.36
CA GLU A 192 21.61 -2.42 0.20
C GLU A 192 20.20 -2.23 0.75
N MET A 193 19.17 -2.67 0.03
CA MET A 193 17.80 -2.62 0.54
C MET A 193 17.63 -3.43 1.82
N ARG A 194 18.25 -4.61 1.91
CA ARG A 194 18.22 -5.40 3.14
C ARG A 194 18.82 -4.66 4.34
N LYS A 195 19.90 -3.89 4.14
CA LYS A 195 20.48 -3.03 5.18
C LYS A 195 19.54 -1.88 5.54
N MET A 196 18.95 -1.22 4.52
CA MET A 196 18.03 -0.10 4.72
C MET A 196 16.78 -0.47 5.51
N ILE A 197 16.22 -1.67 5.28
CA ILE A 197 15.02 -2.14 5.99
C ILE A 197 15.33 -2.81 7.33
N GLY A 198 16.61 -3.02 7.68
CA GLY A 198 17.00 -3.62 8.95
C GLY A 198 16.99 -5.15 8.97
N GLY A 199 17.11 -5.81 7.80
CA GLY A 199 17.19 -7.28 7.69
C GLY A 199 16.07 -7.90 6.82
N GLY A 200 15.69 -9.14 7.14
CA GLY A 200 14.62 -9.87 6.46
C GLY A 200 15.11 -11.01 5.55
N PRO A 201 14.20 -11.91 5.12
CA PRO A 201 14.50 -13.01 4.21
C PRO A 201 14.91 -12.49 2.83
N THR A 202 16.00 -13.01 2.30
CA THR A 202 16.56 -12.54 1.02
C THR A 202 15.65 -12.83 -0.15
N ASP A 203 15.04 -14.01 -0.21
CA ASP A 203 14.11 -14.44 -1.26
C ASP A 203 12.82 -13.60 -1.31
N VAL A 204 12.29 -13.21 -0.17
CA VAL A 204 11.13 -12.31 -0.07
C VAL A 204 11.50 -10.94 -0.63
N LEU A 205 12.67 -10.42 -0.24
CA LEU A 205 13.13 -9.12 -0.70
C LEU A 205 13.44 -9.11 -2.19
N GLU A 206 14.14 -10.13 -2.72
CA GLU A 206 14.43 -10.25 -4.14
C GLU A 206 13.15 -10.32 -4.99
N THR A 207 12.18 -11.14 -4.55
CA THR A 207 10.87 -11.22 -5.22
C THR A 207 10.18 -9.86 -5.26
N TYR A 208 10.17 -9.14 -4.15
CA TYR A 208 9.59 -7.80 -4.06
C TYR A 208 10.31 -6.80 -4.97
N LEU A 209 11.65 -6.75 -4.91
CA LEU A 209 12.44 -5.81 -5.70
C LEU A 209 12.23 -6.00 -7.20
N ARG A 210 12.14 -7.24 -7.70
CA ARG A 210 11.87 -7.55 -9.11
C ARG A 210 10.52 -7.02 -9.62
N GLU A 211 9.56 -6.78 -8.72
CA GLU A 211 8.24 -6.24 -9.05
C GLU A 211 8.19 -4.69 -9.03
N VAL A 212 9.07 -4.04 -8.25
CA VAL A 212 9.01 -2.59 -8.02
C VAL A 212 10.21 -1.80 -8.55
N PHE A 213 11.25 -2.51 -9.07
CA PHE A 213 12.40 -1.92 -9.73
C PHE A 213 12.53 -2.45 -11.16
N ASP A 214 13.08 -1.62 -12.04
CA ASP A 214 13.46 -1.97 -13.42
C ASP A 214 14.97 -1.79 -13.61
N GLU A 215 15.58 -2.60 -14.47
CA GLU A 215 16.92 -2.36 -14.97
C GLU A 215 16.86 -1.42 -16.17
N VAL A 216 17.48 -0.26 -16.05
CA VAL A 216 17.46 0.81 -17.04
C VAL A 216 18.88 1.36 -17.19
N ASP A 217 19.44 1.33 -18.41
CA ASP A 217 20.79 1.83 -18.72
C ASP A 217 21.91 1.22 -17.84
N GLY A 218 21.74 -0.05 -17.45
CA GLY A 218 22.70 -0.78 -16.61
C GLY A 218 22.64 -0.45 -15.12
N GLU A 219 21.60 0.24 -14.65
CA GLU A 219 21.31 0.49 -13.23
C GLU A 219 19.93 -0.08 -12.87
N VAL A 220 19.78 -0.55 -11.64
CA VAL A 220 18.49 -0.94 -11.06
C VAL A 220 17.86 0.25 -10.40
N ARG A 221 16.68 0.69 -10.88
CA ARG A 221 15.97 1.89 -10.43
C ARG A 221 14.52 1.57 -10.11
N GLN A 222 13.93 2.31 -9.18
CA GLN A 222 12.51 2.18 -8.88
C GLN A 222 11.66 2.45 -10.14
N ALA A 223 10.71 1.53 -10.44
CA ALA A 223 9.85 1.61 -11.61
C ALA A 223 8.77 2.69 -11.49
N ALA A 224 8.41 3.06 -10.26
CA ALA A 224 7.37 4.06 -9.98
C ALA A 224 7.78 5.46 -10.45
N PRO A 225 6.96 6.16 -11.26
CA PRO A 225 7.25 7.52 -11.70
C PRO A 225 7.26 8.51 -10.53
N VAL A 226 8.36 9.25 -10.39
CA VAL A 226 8.60 10.18 -9.26
C VAL A 226 7.55 11.28 -9.16
N ASP A 227 7.11 11.83 -10.28
CA ASP A 227 6.06 12.86 -10.34
C ASP A 227 4.71 12.33 -9.83
N ARG A 228 4.35 11.09 -10.15
CA ARG A 228 3.14 10.44 -9.60
C ARG A 228 3.28 10.15 -8.12
N MET A 229 4.48 9.75 -7.66
CA MET A 229 4.72 9.59 -6.24
C MET A 229 4.52 10.89 -5.49
N ALA A 230 5.03 12.01 -6.02
CA ALA A 230 4.85 13.33 -5.43
C ALA A 230 3.37 13.75 -5.38
N ASP A 231 2.62 13.56 -6.47
CA ASP A 231 1.19 13.87 -6.54
C ASP A 231 0.39 13.05 -5.52
N LEU A 232 0.70 11.76 -5.36
CA LEU A 232 0.05 10.88 -4.39
C LEU A 232 0.34 11.29 -2.94
N VAL A 233 1.58 11.65 -2.61
CA VAL A 233 1.95 12.15 -1.28
C VAL A 233 1.21 13.45 -0.98
N LEU A 234 1.20 14.41 -1.89
CA LEU A 234 0.51 15.69 -1.68
C LEU A 234 -0.98 15.48 -1.46
N ALA A 235 -1.63 14.64 -2.27
CA ALA A 235 -3.05 14.31 -2.08
C ALA A 235 -3.31 13.68 -0.71
N ALA A 236 -2.46 12.76 -0.25
CA ALA A 236 -2.63 12.10 1.04
C ALA A 236 -2.38 13.03 2.24
N MET A 237 -1.57 14.09 2.06
CA MET A 237 -1.19 15.04 3.13
C MET A 237 -2.03 16.32 3.13
N ASP A 238 -2.93 16.52 2.16
CA ASP A 238 -3.80 17.71 2.06
C ASP A 238 -4.97 17.69 3.07
N GLN A 239 -4.84 16.94 4.16
CA GLN A 239 -5.95 16.74 5.09
C GLN A 239 -5.48 16.81 6.55
N ASP A 240 -6.37 17.27 7.43
CA ASP A 240 -6.17 17.20 8.87
C ASP A 240 -6.22 15.73 9.35
N VAL A 241 -5.06 15.22 9.71
CA VAL A 241 -4.86 13.82 10.14
C VAL A 241 -5.68 13.48 11.38
N LEU A 242 -5.79 14.41 12.36
CA LEU A 242 -6.53 14.17 13.61
C LEU A 242 -8.04 14.24 13.38
N ALA A 243 -8.51 15.16 12.52
CA ALA A 243 -9.93 15.22 12.15
C ALA A 243 -10.36 13.94 11.42
N ARG A 244 -9.48 13.33 10.61
CA ARG A 244 -9.74 12.03 9.97
C ARG A 244 -9.75 10.88 10.97
N ALA A 245 -8.80 10.86 11.92
CA ALA A 245 -8.76 9.85 12.98
C ALA A 245 -10.05 9.85 13.82
N ALA A 246 -10.57 11.05 14.17
CA ALA A 246 -11.81 11.21 14.91
C ALA A 246 -13.06 10.70 14.15
N ARG A 247 -12.97 10.55 12.82
CA ARG A 247 -14.07 10.03 12.00
C ARG A 247 -14.07 8.50 11.85
N ILE A 248 -13.04 7.80 12.31
CA ILE A 248 -12.96 6.35 12.24
C ILE A 248 -14.18 5.70 12.90
N ARG A 249 -14.81 4.75 12.20
CA ARG A 249 -16.08 4.09 12.60
C ARG A 249 -15.97 2.58 12.73
N VAL A 250 -14.80 2.01 12.51
CA VAL A 250 -14.53 0.58 12.70
C VAL A 250 -13.34 0.39 13.64
N PRO A 251 -13.28 -0.70 14.42
CA PRO A 251 -12.09 -1.04 15.19
C PRO A 251 -10.84 -0.96 14.29
N THR A 252 -9.83 -0.24 14.75
CA THR A 252 -8.63 0.06 13.97
C THR A 252 -7.39 -0.20 14.80
N LEU A 253 -6.49 -1.06 14.33
CA LEU A 253 -5.18 -1.28 14.93
C LEU A 253 -4.14 -0.39 14.24
N LEU A 254 -3.42 0.43 15.01
CA LEU A 254 -2.22 1.12 14.55
C LEU A 254 -0.99 0.38 15.06
N LEU A 255 -0.24 -0.24 14.13
CA LEU A 255 1.07 -0.84 14.38
C LEU A 255 2.14 0.18 14.01
N ALA A 256 2.73 0.82 15.01
CA ALA A 256 3.74 1.85 14.84
C ALA A 256 5.15 1.27 14.97
N SER A 257 6.05 1.61 14.04
CA SER A 257 7.44 1.14 14.02
C SER A 257 8.33 1.90 15.00
N GLY A 258 9.03 1.18 15.90
CA GLY A 258 9.98 1.74 16.85
C GLY A 258 11.31 2.17 16.23
N GLN A 259 11.67 1.62 15.06
CA GLN A 259 12.91 1.91 14.35
C GLN A 259 12.68 2.79 13.11
N PRO A 260 13.68 3.57 12.65
CA PRO A 260 14.95 3.85 13.33
C PRO A 260 14.75 4.75 14.56
N ALA A 261 15.77 4.85 15.42
CA ALA A 261 15.75 5.73 16.59
C ALA A 261 15.67 7.23 16.20
N GLU A 262 16.25 7.57 15.06
CA GLU A 262 16.16 8.91 14.46
C GLU A 262 14.70 9.27 14.16
N GLY A 263 14.27 10.46 14.59
CA GLY A 263 12.89 10.93 14.42
C GLY A 263 11.86 10.20 15.27
N ARG A 264 12.25 9.27 16.18
CA ARG A 264 11.32 8.52 17.04
C ARG A 264 10.44 9.44 17.89
N ILE A 265 10.99 10.49 18.46
CA ILE A 265 10.23 11.43 19.30
C ILE A 265 9.09 12.08 18.50
N THR A 266 9.37 12.52 17.27
CA THR A 266 8.36 13.10 16.38
C THR A 266 7.29 12.08 16.04
N ARG A 267 7.68 10.86 15.63
CA ARG A 267 6.73 9.78 15.33
C ARG A 267 5.91 9.41 16.56
N GLU A 268 6.53 9.28 17.75
CA GLU A 268 5.83 8.96 19.00
C GLU A 268 4.78 10.00 19.37
N ARG A 269 5.10 11.28 19.23
CA ARG A 269 4.14 12.37 19.41
C ARG A 269 2.97 12.23 18.43
N ALA A 270 3.25 11.92 17.16
CA ALA A 270 2.24 11.82 16.12
C ALA A 270 1.31 10.62 16.33
N TRP A 271 1.84 9.41 16.53
CA TRP A 271 0.99 8.21 16.68
C TRP A 271 0.18 8.22 17.97
N ARG A 272 0.69 8.82 19.10
CA ARG A 272 -0.09 8.98 20.33
C ARG A 272 -1.28 9.92 20.12
N ARG A 273 -1.05 11.11 19.56
CA ARG A 273 -2.12 12.06 19.24
C ARG A 273 -3.16 11.45 18.29
N PHE A 274 -2.72 10.68 17.32
CA PHE A 274 -3.60 9.99 16.39
C PHE A 274 -4.47 8.94 17.12
N ALA A 275 -3.88 8.12 17.96
CA ALA A 275 -4.61 7.10 18.72
C ALA A 275 -5.61 7.72 19.72
N GLU A 276 -5.24 8.84 20.37
CA GLU A 276 -6.11 9.57 21.31
C GLU A 276 -7.32 10.24 20.62
N ALA A 277 -7.26 10.45 19.28
CA ALA A 277 -8.34 11.10 18.54
C ALA A 277 -9.61 10.22 18.40
N SER A 278 -9.52 8.90 18.59
CA SER A 278 -10.68 8.00 18.53
C SER A 278 -10.52 6.80 19.47
N PRO A 279 -11.56 6.45 20.25
CA PRO A 279 -11.56 5.26 21.11
C PRO A 279 -11.57 3.94 20.32
N LEU A 280 -11.75 3.99 19.00
CA LEU A 280 -11.71 2.84 18.12
C LEU A 280 -10.28 2.51 17.64
N ILE A 281 -9.29 3.35 17.97
CA ILE A 281 -7.91 3.13 17.59
C ILE A 281 -7.14 2.48 18.74
N GLU A 282 -6.68 1.26 18.51
CA GLU A 282 -5.72 0.56 19.37
C GLU A 282 -4.31 0.83 18.85
N LEU A 283 -3.41 1.34 19.70
CA LEU A 283 -2.02 1.58 19.36
C LEU A 283 -1.14 0.48 19.91
N GLN A 284 -0.36 -0.16 19.03
CA GLN A 284 0.71 -1.06 19.42
C GLN A 284 2.05 -0.61 18.80
N VAL A 285 3.06 -0.41 19.65
CA VAL A 285 4.40 -0.02 19.21
C VAL A 285 5.29 -1.25 19.10
N MET A 286 5.89 -1.43 17.93
CA MET A 286 6.77 -2.55 17.62
C MET A 286 8.23 -2.08 17.67
N ASP A 287 8.85 -2.13 18.83
CA ASP A 287 10.19 -1.55 19.10
C ASP A 287 11.30 -2.10 18.20
N ALA A 288 11.19 -3.36 17.77
CA ALA A 288 12.18 -4.00 16.89
C ALA A 288 11.95 -3.76 15.40
N TRP A 289 10.76 -3.28 15.00
CA TRP A 289 10.40 -3.12 13.58
C TRP A 289 10.76 -1.74 13.05
N GLY A 290 11.24 -1.74 11.80
CA GLY A 290 11.35 -0.56 10.95
C GLY A 290 10.10 -0.36 10.11
N HIS A 291 10.15 0.67 9.26
CA HIS A 291 9.04 1.07 8.39
C HIS A 291 8.52 -0.06 7.47
N ASN A 292 9.40 -0.97 7.04
CA ASN A 292 9.06 -2.08 6.15
C ASN A 292 8.93 -3.41 6.89
N ALA A 293 8.16 -3.43 7.98
CA ALA A 293 8.01 -4.59 8.87
C ALA A 293 7.66 -5.90 8.12
N ILE A 294 6.82 -5.84 7.07
CA ILE A 294 6.44 -7.01 6.27
C ILE A 294 7.62 -7.64 5.53
N LEU A 295 8.55 -6.82 5.04
CA LEU A 295 9.76 -7.34 4.37
C LEU A 295 10.83 -7.75 5.38
N GLN A 296 10.85 -7.11 6.55
CA GLN A 296 11.81 -7.37 7.63
C GLN A 296 11.48 -8.65 8.39
N ASP A 297 10.21 -8.83 8.76
CA ASP A 297 9.67 -9.96 9.53
C ASP A 297 8.30 -10.37 8.99
N PRO A 298 8.25 -11.08 7.85
CA PRO A 298 6.98 -11.48 7.22
C PRO A 298 6.11 -12.34 8.14
N GLU A 299 6.71 -13.31 8.85
CA GLU A 299 5.97 -14.23 9.69
C GLU A 299 5.40 -13.55 10.94
N GLY A 300 6.21 -12.73 11.61
CA GLY A 300 5.79 -12.00 12.81
C GLY A 300 4.70 -10.99 12.50
N SER A 301 4.86 -10.21 11.41
CA SER A 301 3.87 -9.23 10.97
C SER A 301 2.57 -9.89 10.51
N ALA A 302 2.63 -10.98 9.74
CA ALA A 302 1.46 -11.75 9.32
C ALA A 302 0.66 -12.30 10.51
N ARG A 303 1.37 -12.91 11.47
CA ARG A 303 0.76 -13.50 12.68
C ARG A 303 0.04 -12.43 13.50
N LEU A 304 0.71 -11.32 13.78
CA LEU A 304 0.13 -10.25 14.60
C LEU A 304 -1.13 -9.66 13.93
N ILE A 305 -1.09 -9.40 12.63
CA ILE A 305 -2.25 -8.92 11.87
C ILE A 305 -3.37 -9.95 11.91
N ALA A 306 -3.07 -11.23 11.64
CA ALA A 306 -4.06 -12.31 11.60
C ALA A 306 -4.73 -12.53 12.97
N ASP A 307 -3.95 -12.51 14.05
CA ASP A 307 -4.44 -12.68 15.41
C ASP A 307 -5.40 -11.56 15.81
N TRP A 308 -5.03 -10.32 15.53
CA TRP A 308 -5.89 -9.18 15.82
C TRP A 308 -7.17 -9.19 14.96
N LEU A 309 -7.06 -9.40 13.65
CA LEU A 309 -8.21 -9.53 12.76
C LEU A 309 -9.13 -10.69 13.15
N GLY A 310 -8.57 -11.83 13.56
CA GLY A 310 -9.34 -12.99 14.02
C GLY A 310 -10.24 -12.71 15.23
N GLN A 311 -9.85 -11.80 16.12
CA GLN A 311 -10.67 -11.35 17.24
C GLN A 311 -11.91 -10.56 16.75
N HIS A 312 -11.78 -9.80 15.67
CA HIS A 312 -12.84 -8.94 15.12
C HIS A 312 -13.73 -9.64 14.08
N GLN A 313 -13.29 -10.76 13.50
CA GLN A 313 -14.08 -11.57 12.60
C GLN A 313 -15.17 -12.38 13.32
N ARG A 314 -14.90 -12.84 14.54
CA ARG A 314 -15.79 -13.74 15.32
C ARG A 314 -17.08 -13.10 15.82
N PHE A 315 -17.18 -11.79 15.87
CA PHE A 315 -18.40 -11.08 16.26
C PHE A 315 -19.62 -11.29 15.31
N ARG A 316 -19.44 -12.02 14.19
CA ARG A 316 -20.52 -12.35 13.24
C ARG A 316 -21.34 -13.61 13.61
N SER A 317 -20.85 -14.46 14.53
CA SER A 317 -21.50 -15.74 14.86
C SER A 317 -22.52 -15.62 16.01
N SER A 318 -22.72 -14.41 16.56
CA SER A 318 -23.50 -14.19 17.79
C SER A 318 -24.68 -13.23 17.61
N LEU A 319 -25.01 -12.81 16.38
CA LEU A 319 -26.20 -12.03 16.01
C LEU A 319 -27.01 -12.74 14.94
#